data_030e83d1b55b175b244bac1e0832c2d3
#
_entry.id   030e83d1b55b175b244bac1e0832c2d3
#
_cell.length_a   1.000
_cell.length_b   1.000
_cell.length_c   1.000
_cell.angle_alpha   90.00
_cell.angle_beta   90.00
_cell.angle_gamma   90.00
#
_symmetry.space_group_name_H-M   'P 1'
#
loop_
_entity.id
_entity.type
_entity.pdbx_description
1 polymer ?
#
loop_
_entity_poly.entity_id
_entity_poly.type
_entity_poly.pdbx_seq_one_letter_code
_entity_poly.pdbx_strand_id
1 'polypeptide(L)'
;MEIINYLIIALSVLFGASLTFFSGFGLGTILLPVFSLYFPIDIAIAATAIVHFSNNIFKFGMVYKHVHWPTLIRFGLPAMGAALLGALLLNFMGKQAVIYSYVLFHKELSITSLKLVIGALMLFFALFELLPKLSNWKMEQKYVPLGGVLSGFFGGISGHQGAFRSVFLTKTGLSKEEFIGTSNAIALVIDITRITVYATTIFKIIDFNGIKTSLLIGIAFAFLGTYFGKQLLTKTTIKGIQRVVGALLLVIGGLFCAGIL
;
A
#
# COMPACT_ATOMS: atom_id res chain seq x y z
N MET A 1 -15.75 12.50 -13.11
CA MET A 1 -14.33 12.41 -13.55
C MET A 1 -14.30 12.33 -15.08
N GLU A 2 -13.29 12.92 -15.71
CA GLU A 2 -13.09 12.81 -17.15
C GLU A 2 -12.54 11.42 -17.53
N ILE A 3 -12.77 10.99 -18.78
CA ILE A 3 -12.31 9.68 -19.28
C ILE A 3 -10.80 9.51 -19.11
N ILE A 4 -10.02 10.58 -19.30
CA ILE A 4 -8.57 10.57 -19.15
C ILE A 4 -8.12 10.15 -17.73
N ASN A 5 -8.86 10.58 -16.70
CA ASN A 5 -8.55 10.22 -15.30
C ASN A 5 -8.74 8.73 -15.03
N TYR A 6 -9.80 8.14 -15.63
CA TYR A 6 -10.02 6.70 -15.54
C TYR A 6 -8.93 5.90 -16.29
N LEU A 7 -8.45 6.41 -17.42
CA LEU A 7 -7.33 5.79 -18.15
C LEU A 7 -6.03 5.84 -17.33
N ILE A 8 -5.74 6.97 -16.67
CA ILE A 8 -4.55 7.09 -15.80
C ILE A 8 -4.63 6.11 -14.64
N ILE A 9 -5.78 6.00 -13.96
CA ILE A 9 -6.00 5.01 -12.89
C ILE A 9 -5.80 3.60 -13.45
N ALA A 10 -6.46 3.25 -14.55
CA ALA A 10 -6.40 1.93 -15.17
C ALA A 10 -4.95 1.50 -15.50
N LEU A 11 -4.21 2.36 -16.20
CA LEU A 11 -2.82 2.07 -16.59
C LEU A 11 -1.90 2.00 -15.37
N SER A 12 -2.01 2.95 -14.45
CA SER A 12 -1.18 2.95 -13.22
C SER A 12 -1.41 1.69 -12.39
N VAL A 13 -2.66 1.26 -12.26
CA VAL A 13 -3.02 0.04 -11.51
C VAL A 13 -2.55 -1.21 -12.26
N LEU A 14 -2.74 -1.28 -13.58
CA LEU A 14 -2.29 -2.40 -14.43
C LEU A 14 -0.78 -2.62 -14.28
N PHE A 15 -0.01 -1.56 -14.51
CA PHE A 15 1.45 -1.61 -14.39
C PHE A 15 1.89 -1.88 -12.95
N GLY A 16 1.28 -1.19 -11.98
CA GLY A 16 1.58 -1.38 -10.57
C GLY A 16 1.34 -2.82 -10.11
N ALA A 17 0.19 -3.40 -10.44
CA ALA A 17 -0.13 -4.79 -10.10
C ALA A 17 0.80 -5.79 -10.77
N SER A 18 1.12 -5.57 -12.06
CA SER A 18 2.08 -6.40 -12.80
C SER A 18 3.45 -6.38 -12.13
N LEU A 19 3.96 -5.20 -11.83
CA LEU A 19 5.30 -5.01 -11.28
C LEU A 19 5.45 -5.53 -9.85
N THR A 20 4.40 -5.41 -9.04
CA THR A 20 4.43 -5.81 -7.63
C THR A 20 4.14 -7.28 -7.39
N PHE A 21 3.84 -8.06 -8.44
CA PHE A 21 3.58 -9.50 -8.28
C PHE A 21 4.74 -10.25 -7.63
N PHE A 22 5.97 -10.02 -8.08
CA PHE A 22 7.18 -10.70 -7.60
C PHE A 22 8.02 -9.89 -6.62
N SER A 23 7.87 -8.57 -6.58
CA SER A 23 8.79 -7.70 -5.84
C SER A 23 8.63 -7.79 -4.32
N GLY A 24 7.53 -8.36 -3.83
CA GLY A 24 7.17 -8.31 -2.41
C GLY A 24 6.70 -6.92 -1.96
N PHE A 25 6.85 -5.88 -2.82
CA PHE A 25 6.27 -4.56 -2.59
C PHE A 25 4.75 -4.63 -2.70
N GLY A 26 4.07 -3.88 -1.86
CA GLY A 26 2.62 -3.85 -1.92
C GLY A 26 2.12 -2.96 -3.07
N LEU A 27 1.14 -3.44 -3.83
CA LEU A 27 0.41 -2.60 -4.79
C LEU A 27 -0.12 -1.31 -4.12
N GLY A 28 -0.40 -1.36 -2.81
CA GLY A 28 -0.86 -0.21 -2.01
C GLY A 28 0.07 1.01 -2.05
N THR A 29 1.40 0.81 -2.17
CA THR A 29 2.36 1.91 -2.31
C THR A 29 2.22 2.70 -3.60
N ILE A 30 1.64 2.10 -4.64
CA ILE A 30 1.36 2.76 -5.93
C ILE A 30 -0.07 3.30 -5.94
N LEU A 31 -1.03 2.54 -5.40
CA LEU A 31 -2.44 2.91 -5.44
C LEU A 31 -2.73 4.18 -4.65
N LEU A 32 -2.17 4.32 -3.45
CA LEU A 32 -2.45 5.48 -2.61
C LEU A 32 -2.04 6.80 -3.28
N PRO A 33 -0.81 6.98 -3.80
CA PRO A 33 -0.46 8.15 -4.59
C PRO A 33 -1.41 8.40 -5.77
N VAL A 34 -1.75 7.37 -6.53
CA VAL A 34 -2.60 7.51 -7.72
C VAL A 34 -4.01 7.94 -7.36
N PHE A 35 -4.63 7.30 -6.37
CA PHE A 35 -5.98 7.70 -5.96
C PHE A 35 -6.01 9.09 -5.32
N SER A 36 -4.95 9.49 -4.62
CA SER A 36 -4.89 10.80 -3.97
C SER A 36 -4.72 11.99 -4.93
N LEU A 37 -4.42 11.74 -6.21
CA LEU A 37 -4.50 12.77 -7.25
C LEU A 37 -5.95 13.14 -7.59
N TYR A 38 -6.91 12.27 -7.31
CA TYR A 38 -8.30 12.41 -7.74
C TYR A 38 -9.29 12.48 -6.58
N PHE A 39 -8.91 12.02 -5.40
CA PHE A 39 -9.80 11.89 -4.24
C PHE A 39 -9.15 12.47 -2.98
N PRO A 40 -9.94 13.02 -2.05
CA PRO A 40 -9.48 13.35 -0.70
C PRO A 40 -8.75 12.17 -0.07
N ILE A 41 -7.78 12.47 0.82
CA ILE A 41 -6.84 11.47 1.35
C ILE A 41 -7.53 10.29 2.06
N ASP A 42 -8.60 10.53 2.79
CA ASP A 42 -9.40 9.50 3.47
C ASP A 42 -10.07 8.55 2.47
N ILE A 43 -10.65 9.09 1.40
CA ILE A 43 -11.22 8.33 0.29
C ILE A 43 -10.14 7.57 -0.46
N ALA A 44 -8.98 8.19 -0.73
CA ALA A 44 -7.87 7.54 -1.42
C ALA A 44 -7.31 6.35 -0.63
N ILE A 45 -7.20 6.46 0.71
CA ILE A 45 -6.79 5.36 1.59
C ILE A 45 -7.81 4.20 1.53
N ALA A 46 -9.10 4.52 1.59
CA ALA A 46 -10.17 3.53 1.52
C ALA A 46 -10.24 2.82 0.16
N ALA A 47 -10.17 3.58 -0.94
CA ALA A 47 -10.12 3.04 -2.29
C ALA A 47 -8.90 2.12 -2.49
N THR A 48 -7.74 2.57 -2.01
CA THR A 48 -6.51 1.77 -2.00
C THR A 48 -6.71 0.45 -1.24
N ALA A 49 -7.34 0.49 -0.06
CA ALA A 49 -7.57 -0.70 0.75
C ALA A 49 -8.46 -1.71 0.02
N ILE A 50 -9.55 -1.26 -0.61
CA ILE A 50 -10.50 -2.11 -1.34
C ILE A 50 -9.83 -2.75 -2.56
N VAL A 51 -9.18 -1.95 -3.41
CA VAL A 51 -8.52 -2.48 -4.62
C VAL A 51 -7.36 -3.41 -4.26
N HIS A 52 -6.55 -3.05 -3.26
CA HIS A 52 -5.43 -3.87 -2.80
C HIS A 52 -5.90 -5.21 -2.24
N PHE A 53 -6.92 -5.20 -1.39
CA PHE A 53 -7.52 -6.42 -0.82
C PHE A 53 -8.10 -7.32 -1.89
N SER A 54 -8.91 -6.77 -2.82
CA SER A 54 -9.49 -7.51 -3.94
C SER A 54 -8.40 -8.16 -4.78
N ASN A 55 -7.33 -7.44 -5.09
CA ASN A 55 -6.18 -7.96 -5.83
C ASN A 55 -5.43 -9.05 -5.05
N ASN A 56 -5.28 -8.89 -3.73
CA ASN A 56 -4.63 -9.91 -2.90
C ASN A 56 -5.44 -11.19 -2.79
N ILE A 57 -6.78 -11.13 -2.79
CA ILE A 57 -7.65 -12.31 -2.87
C ILE A 57 -7.41 -13.03 -4.21
N PHE A 58 -7.44 -12.28 -5.32
CA PHE A 58 -7.20 -12.85 -6.65
C PHE A 58 -5.81 -13.50 -6.75
N LYS A 59 -4.78 -12.81 -6.26
CA LYS A 59 -3.40 -13.32 -6.22
C LYS A 59 -3.29 -14.55 -5.32
N PHE A 60 -3.96 -14.56 -4.18
CA PHE A 60 -3.95 -15.68 -3.24
C PHE A 60 -4.47 -16.96 -3.88
N GLY A 61 -5.55 -16.87 -4.67
CA GLY A 61 -6.05 -18.01 -5.45
C GLY A 61 -5.00 -18.65 -6.37
N MET A 62 -3.99 -17.89 -6.80
CA MET A 62 -2.91 -18.40 -7.66
C MET A 62 -1.71 -18.95 -6.89
N VAL A 63 -1.49 -18.54 -5.63
CA VAL A 63 -0.25 -18.82 -4.88
C VAL A 63 -0.45 -19.50 -3.52
N TYR A 64 -1.69 -19.80 -3.12
CA TYR A 64 -2.01 -20.33 -1.78
C TYR A 64 -1.29 -21.65 -1.46
N LYS A 65 -1.01 -22.48 -2.46
CA LYS A 65 -0.30 -23.76 -2.29
C LYS A 65 1.15 -23.58 -1.81
N HIS A 66 1.70 -22.40 -1.99
CA HIS A 66 3.08 -22.06 -1.63
C HIS A 66 3.18 -21.27 -0.32
N VAL A 67 2.11 -21.24 0.49
CA VAL A 67 2.15 -20.56 1.79
C VAL A 67 2.97 -21.38 2.78
N HIS A 68 4.04 -20.78 3.32
CA HIS A 68 4.81 -21.37 4.41
C HIS A 68 4.17 -20.98 5.75
N TRP A 69 3.32 -21.84 6.27
CA TRP A 69 2.48 -21.59 7.45
C TRP A 69 3.25 -21.17 8.71
N PRO A 70 4.41 -21.78 9.06
CA PRO A 70 5.17 -21.34 10.23
C PRO A 70 5.60 -19.88 10.16
N THR A 71 6.06 -19.43 8.98
CA THR A 71 6.43 -18.01 8.77
C THR A 71 5.22 -17.11 8.76
N LEU A 72 4.09 -17.54 8.14
CA LEU A 72 2.85 -16.80 8.18
C LEU A 72 2.38 -16.54 9.61
N ILE A 73 2.38 -17.55 10.46
CA ILE A 73 1.95 -17.42 11.86
C ILE A 73 2.89 -16.48 12.63
N ARG A 74 4.21 -16.69 12.53
CA ARG A 74 5.22 -15.90 13.25
C ARG A 74 5.22 -14.41 12.86
N PHE A 75 4.92 -14.11 11.61
CA PHE A 75 4.83 -12.73 11.08
C PHE A 75 3.41 -12.18 11.18
N GLY A 76 2.42 -12.97 10.76
CA GLY A 76 1.03 -12.56 10.56
C GLY A 76 0.28 -12.24 11.85
N LEU A 77 0.49 -13.01 12.94
CA LEU A 77 -0.16 -12.71 14.23
C LEU A 77 0.28 -11.36 14.80
N PRO A 78 1.60 -11.06 14.93
CA PRO A 78 2.03 -9.71 15.30
C PRO A 78 1.57 -8.63 14.32
N ALA A 79 1.54 -8.95 13.02
CA ALA A 79 1.08 -8.00 12.00
C ALA A 79 -0.41 -7.67 12.13
N MET A 80 -1.24 -8.63 12.46
CA MET A 80 -2.67 -8.44 12.69
C MET A 80 -2.92 -7.49 13.86
N GLY A 81 -2.29 -7.74 15.02
CA GLY A 81 -2.42 -6.88 16.19
C GLY A 81 -1.92 -5.45 15.92
N ALA A 82 -0.77 -5.32 15.26
CA ALA A 82 -0.21 -4.01 14.91
C ALA A 82 -1.03 -3.28 13.82
N ALA A 83 -1.61 -4.01 12.85
CA ALA A 83 -2.50 -3.45 11.84
C ALA A 83 -3.79 -2.89 12.44
N LEU A 84 -4.34 -3.57 13.45
CA LEU A 84 -5.46 -3.07 14.21
C LEU A 84 -5.13 -1.71 14.86
N LEU A 85 -3.99 -1.63 15.56
CA LEU A 85 -3.54 -0.38 16.19
C LEU A 85 -3.29 0.73 15.14
N GLY A 86 -2.67 0.40 14.02
CA GLY A 86 -2.44 1.36 12.93
C GLY A 86 -3.73 1.88 12.33
N ALA A 87 -4.71 1.01 12.08
CA ALA A 87 -6.00 1.39 11.53
C ALA A 87 -6.85 2.22 12.53
N LEU A 88 -6.80 1.89 13.82
CA LEU A 88 -7.43 2.69 14.87
C LEU A 88 -6.79 4.06 15.02
N LEU A 89 -5.46 4.16 14.93
CA LEU A 89 -4.75 5.44 14.94
C LEU A 89 -5.17 6.31 13.75
N LEU A 90 -5.23 5.74 12.54
CA LEU A 90 -5.73 6.45 11.36
C LEU A 90 -7.13 7.01 11.60
N ASN A 91 -8.02 6.19 12.14
CA ASN A 91 -9.39 6.60 12.44
C ASN A 91 -9.44 7.74 13.46
N PHE A 92 -8.60 7.70 14.49
CA PHE A 92 -8.49 8.77 15.49
C PHE A 92 -8.00 10.09 14.84
N MET A 93 -7.07 9.99 13.89
CA MET A 93 -6.52 11.14 13.15
C MET A 93 -7.49 11.70 12.09
N GLY A 94 -8.45 10.90 11.62
CA GLY A 94 -9.40 11.28 10.58
C GLY A 94 -10.39 12.39 10.97
N LYS A 95 -10.42 12.80 12.25
CA LYS A 95 -11.03 14.06 12.69
C LYS A 95 -10.07 15.19 12.34
N GLN A 96 -10.05 15.58 11.08
CA GLN A 96 -9.12 16.49 10.40
C GLN A 96 -8.88 17.80 11.17
N ALA A 97 -8.00 17.79 12.16
CA ALA A 97 -7.51 19.02 12.74
C ALA A 97 -6.60 19.70 11.70
N VAL A 98 -6.99 20.87 11.23
CA VAL A 98 -6.13 21.74 10.43
C VAL A 98 -5.02 22.24 11.35
N ILE A 99 -3.75 21.90 11.03
CA ILE A 99 -2.57 22.32 11.79
C ILE A 99 -2.15 23.72 11.34
N TYR A 100 -2.17 23.95 10.03
CA TYR A 100 -1.72 25.21 9.44
C TYR A 100 -2.43 25.46 8.12
N SER A 101 -2.81 26.72 7.87
CA SER A 101 -3.34 27.16 6.58
C SER A 101 -2.52 28.33 6.04
N TYR A 102 -2.34 28.36 4.73
CA TYR A 102 -1.63 29.43 4.04
C TYR A 102 -2.20 29.65 2.64
N VAL A 103 -1.91 30.79 2.05
CA VAL A 103 -2.35 31.13 0.69
C VAL A 103 -1.17 31.02 -0.27
N LEU A 104 -1.33 30.23 -1.33
CA LEU A 104 -0.36 30.10 -2.41
C LEU A 104 -1.09 30.21 -3.76
N PHE A 105 -0.60 31.09 -4.64
CA PHE A 105 -1.23 31.35 -5.95
C PHE A 105 -2.76 31.61 -5.86
N HIS A 106 -3.19 32.43 -4.90
CA HIS A 106 -4.60 32.77 -4.63
C HIS A 106 -5.49 31.58 -4.21
N LYS A 107 -4.90 30.45 -3.84
CA LYS A 107 -5.61 29.30 -3.27
C LYS A 107 -5.27 29.13 -1.81
N GLU A 108 -6.29 28.96 -0.98
CA GLU A 108 -6.10 28.59 0.41
C GLU A 108 -5.76 27.11 0.48
N LEU A 109 -4.61 26.81 1.04
CA LEU A 109 -4.09 25.45 1.24
C LEU A 109 -4.06 25.14 2.73
N SER A 110 -4.44 23.90 3.08
CA SER A 110 -4.49 23.46 4.47
C SER A 110 -3.68 22.19 4.69
N ILE A 111 -2.82 22.24 5.70
CA ILE A 111 -2.08 21.09 6.21
C ILE A 111 -2.89 20.51 7.35
N THR A 112 -3.43 19.29 7.16
CA THR A 112 -4.12 18.54 8.20
C THR A 112 -3.16 17.51 8.84
N SER A 113 -3.47 17.07 10.07
CA SER A 113 -2.71 16.02 10.73
C SER A 113 -2.62 14.75 9.88
N LEU A 114 -3.70 14.38 9.21
CA LEU A 114 -3.76 13.21 8.33
C LEU A 114 -2.84 13.37 7.12
N LYS A 115 -2.91 14.51 6.40
CA LYS A 115 -2.03 14.79 5.25
C LYS A 115 -0.55 14.76 5.65
N LEU A 116 -0.22 15.38 6.79
CA LEU A 116 1.16 15.43 7.28
C LEU A 116 1.70 14.03 7.60
N VAL A 117 0.94 13.21 8.32
CA VAL A 117 1.38 11.86 8.70
C VAL A 117 1.48 10.97 7.47
N ILE A 118 0.50 10.96 6.58
CA ILE A 118 0.56 10.14 5.36
C ILE A 118 1.69 10.61 4.44
N GLY A 119 1.85 11.92 4.26
CA GLY A 119 2.95 12.49 3.49
C GLY A 119 4.32 12.12 4.07
N ALA A 120 4.51 12.26 5.38
CA ALA A 120 5.75 11.85 6.06
C ALA A 120 6.03 10.36 5.92
N LEU A 121 5.01 9.50 6.02
CA LEU A 121 5.15 8.06 5.77
C LEU A 121 5.54 7.76 4.32
N MET A 122 4.94 8.45 3.36
CA MET A 122 5.32 8.30 1.94
C MET A 122 6.77 8.72 1.70
N LEU A 123 7.22 9.85 2.27
CA LEU A 123 8.62 10.30 2.20
C LEU A 123 9.57 9.28 2.85
N PHE A 124 9.19 8.76 4.02
CA PHE A 124 9.97 7.72 4.69
C PHE A 124 10.10 6.46 3.82
N PHE A 125 9.00 5.96 3.23
CA PHE A 125 9.05 4.79 2.36
C PHE A 125 9.74 5.08 1.03
N ALA A 126 9.69 6.33 0.51
CA ALA A 126 10.48 6.72 -0.65
C ALA A 126 11.99 6.51 -0.42
N LEU A 127 12.49 6.75 0.80
CA LEU A 127 13.89 6.49 1.15
C LEU A 127 14.22 4.99 1.07
N PHE A 128 13.31 4.10 1.47
CA PHE A 128 13.50 2.65 1.32
C PHE A 128 13.59 2.22 -0.15
N GLU A 129 12.85 2.89 -1.03
CA GLU A 129 12.86 2.56 -2.46
C GLU A 129 14.07 3.14 -3.19
N LEU A 130 14.47 4.37 -2.85
CA LEU A 130 15.50 5.11 -3.57
C LEU A 130 16.92 4.84 -3.07
N LEU A 131 17.09 4.54 -1.77
CA LEU A 131 18.41 4.33 -1.17
C LEU A 131 18.81 2.86 -1.23
N PRO A 132 19.87 2.49 -2.02
CA PRO A 132 20.29 1.11 -2.16
C PRO A 132 20.68 0.43 -0.84
N LYS A 133 21.16 1.21 0.14
CA LYS A 133 21.50 0.69 1.48
C LYS A 133 20.26 0.19 2.22
N LEU A 134 19.13 0.88 2.11
CA LEU A 134 17.88 0.51 2.77
C LEU A 134 17.12 -0.56 1.98
N SER A 135 17.07 -0.46 0.65
CA SER A 135 16.38 -1.44 -0.21
C SER A 135 17.05 -2.82 -0.19
N ASN A 136 18.37 -2.88 0.09
CA ASN A 136 19.10 -4.13 0.26
C ASN A 136 19.17 -4.61 1.72
N TRP A 137 18.51 -3.91 2.64
CA TRP A 137 18.49 -4.30 4.05
C TRP A 137 17.78 -5.64 4.23
N LYS A 138 18.39 -6.52 5.01
CA LYS A 138 17.88 -7.88 5.24
C LYS A 138 18.11 -8.24 6.69
N MET A 139 17.03 -8.54 7.40
CA MET A 139 17.06 -8.89 8.82
C MET A 139 17.15 -10.41 9.02
N GLU A 140 17.76 -10.83 10.13
CA GLU A 140 17.83 -12.24 10.51
C GLU A 140 16.45 -12.79 10.86
N GLN A 141 16.29 -14.11 10.71
CA GLN A 141 15.02 -14.82 10.93
C GLN A 141 14.43 -14.62 12.34
N LYS A 142 15.28 -14.37 13.36
CA LYS A 142 14.82 -14.11 14.74
C LYS A 142 13.93 -12.85 14.85
N TYR A 143 14.09 -11.89 13.93
CA TYR A 143 13.34 -10.63 13.92
C TYR A 143 12.05 -10.68 13.08
N VAL A 144 11.64 -11.84 12.56
CA VAL A 144 10.39 -12.01 11.80
C VAL A 144 9.17 -11.46 12.53
N PRO A 145 8.97 -11.68 13.85
CA PRO A 145 7.85 -11.08 14.59
C PRO A 145 7.88 -9.54 14.60
N LEU A 146 9.07 -8.94 14.74
CA LEU A 146 9.25 -7.49 14.68
C LEU A 146 8.86 -6.94 13.28
N GLY A 147 9.25 -7.68 12.24
CA GLY A 147 8.81 -7.38 10.87
C GLY A 147 7.29 -7.39 10.73
N GLY A 148 6.62 -8.33 11.41
CA GLY A 148 5.17 -8.38 11.51
C GLY A 148 4.60 -7.11 12.16
N VAL A 149 5.11 -6.70 13.31
CA VAL A 149 4.68 -5.48 14.01
C VAL A 149 4.83 -4.25 13.10
N LEU A 150 6.02 -4.04 12.52
CA LEU A 150 6.29 -2.87 11.68
C LEU A 150 5.43 -2.89 10.40
N SER A 151 5.42 -4.02 9.68
CA SER A 151 4.63 -4.16 8.45
C SER A 151 3.12 -4.03 8.71
N GLY A 152 2.64 -4.59 9.82
CA GLY A 152 1.24 -4.50 10.22
C GLY A 152 0.84 -3.08 10.58
N PHE A 153 1.61 -2.40 11.43
CA PHE A 153 1.31 -1.04 11.90
C PHE A 153 1.22 -0.05 10.72
N PHE A 154 2.26 0.00 9.89
CA PHE A 154 2.26 0.90 8.72
C PHE A 154 1.27 0.46 7.64
N GLY A 155 1.06 -0.85 7.49
CA GLY A 155 0.03 -1.41 6.63
C GLY A 155 -1.38 -1.03 7.08
N GLY A 156 -1.62 -1.00 8.39
CA GLY A 156 -2.89 -0.59 9.00
C GLY A 156 -3.18 0.89 8.80
N ILE A 157 -2.18 1.78 8.89
CA ILE A 157 -2.36 3.22 8.70
C ILE A 157 -2.60 3.55 7.22
N SER A 158 -1.74 3.08 6.31
CA SER A 158 -1.66 3.61 4.94
C SER A 158 -1.55 2.55 3.85
N GLY A 159 -1.43 1.26 4.22
CA GLY A 159 -1.20 0.18 3.27
C GLY A 159 0.26 -0.01 2.85
N HIS A 160 1.20 0.77 3.38
CA HIS A 160 2.64 0.64 3.10
C HIS A 160 3.27 -0.51 3.89
N GLN A 161 2.88 -1.74 3.59
CA GLN A 161 3.32 -2.93 4.32
C GLN A 161 4.47 -3.69 3.63
N GLY A 162 4.65 -3.49 2.32
CA GLY A 162 5.49 -4.35 1.48
C GLY A 162 6.98 -4.22 1.75
N ALA A 163 7.50 -3.01 1.98
CA ALA A 163 8.92 -2.77 2.21
C ALA A 163 9.44 -3.52 3.44
N PHE A 164 8.80 -3.36 4.60
CA PHE A 164 9.19 -4.09 5.82
C PHE A 164 9.02 -5.60 5.66
N ARG A 165 7.93 -6.05 5.05
CA ARG A 165 7.73 -7.48 4.79
C ARG A 165 8.89 -8.08 4.00
N SER A 166 9.36 -7.39 2.96
CA SER A 166 10.50 -7.84 2.15
C SER A 166 11.79 -7.89 2.95
N VAL A 167 12.09 -6.87 3.77
CA VAL A 167 13.29 -6.80 4.62
C VAL A 167 13.39 -8.01 5.55
N PHE A 168 12.29 -8.39 6.18
CA PHE A 168 12.27 -9.42 7.22
C PHE A 168 12.04 -10.84 6.68
N LEU A 169 11.46 -11.01 5.48
CA LEU A 169 11.23 -12.33 4.91
C LEU A 169 12.37 -12.82 3.99
N THR A 170 13.19 -11.93 3.46
CA THR A 170 14.21 -12.30 2.46
C THR A 170 15.26 -13.28 3.00
N LYS A 171 15.56 -13.28 4.30
CA LYS A 171 16.54 -14.19 4.94
C LYS A 171 15.91 -15.38 5.67
N THR A 172 14.65 -15.66 5.46
CA THR A 172 13.97 -16.78 6.14
C THR A 172 14.20 -18.15 5.49
N GLY A 173 14.95 -18.20 4.39
CA GLY A 173 15.21 -19.46 3.67
C GLY A 173 14.05 -19.95 2.79
N LEU A 174 13.01 -19.13 2.62
CA LEU A 174 11.88 -19.44 1.75
C LEU A 174 12.32 -19.50 0.28
N SER A 175 11.78 -20.47 -0.47
CA SER A 175 11.85 -20.46 -1.92
C SER A 175 11.15 -19.22 -2.50
N LYS A 176 11.38 -18.93 -3.76
CA LYS A 176 10.72 -17.76 -4.41
C LYS A 176 9.20 -17.88 -4.36
N GLU A 177 8.68 -19.05 -4.60
CA GLU A 177 7.26 -19.36 -4.59
C GLU A 177 6.68 -19.24 -3.17
N GLU A 178 7.36 -19.77 -2.17
CA GLU A 178 6.96 -19.66 -0.76
C GLU A 178 7.01 -18.19 -0.29
N PHE A 179 8.03 -17.44 -0.69
CA PHE A 179 8.10 -16.00 -0.38
C PHE A 179 6.90 -15.24 -0.95
N ILE A 180 6.51 -15.50 -2.20
CA ILE A 180 5.36 -14.86 -2.84
C ILE A 180 4.05 -15.27 -2.15
N GLY A 181 3.85 -16.57 -1.93
CA GLY A 181 2.65 -17.11 -1.29
C GLY A 181 2.48 -16.60 0.13
N THR A 182 3.54 -16.70 0.94
CA THR A 182 3.52 -16.26 2.35
C THR A 182 3.39 -14.74 2.46
N SER A 183 4.09 -13.97 1.62
CA SER A 183 3.95 -12.52 1.57
C SER A 183 2.53 -12.08 1.22
N ASN A 184 1.88 -12.77 0.28
CA ASN A 184 0.51 -12.45 -0.09
C ASN A 184 -0.49 -12.82 1.01
N ALA A 185 -0.33 -13.97 1.67
CA ALA A 185 -1.15 -14.35 2.82
C ALA A 185 -1.03 -13.35 3.98
N ILE A 186 0.18 -12.88 4.30
CA ILE A 186 0.41 -11.81 5.28
C ILE A 186 -0.30 -10.53 4.87
N ALA A 187 -0.23 -10.16 3.58
CA ALA A 187 -0.93 -8.98 3.07
C ALA A 187 -2.44 -9.07 3.28
N LEU A 188 -3.04 -10.23 3.03
CA LEU A 188 -4.46 -10.48 3.28
C LEU A 188 -4.82 -10.33 4.76
N VAL A 189 -4.02 -10.87 5.67
CA VAL A 189 -4.24 -10.73 7.11
C VAL A 189 -4.28 -9.25 7.52
N ILE A 190 -3.33 -8.45 7.04
CA ILE A 190 -3.28 -7.01 7.32
C ILE A 190 -4.47 -6.29 6.67
N ASP A 191 -4.81 -6.61 5.41
CA ASP A 191 -5.91 -5.99 4.69
C ASP A 191 -7.27 -6.29 5.32
N ILE A 192 -7.52 -7.54 5.73
CA ILE A 192 -8.74 -7.92 6.44
C ILE A 192 -8.84 -7.09 7.73
N THR A 193 -7.76 -7.02 8.50
CA THR A 193 -7.74 -6.30 9.78
C THR A 193 -8.06 -4.82 9.59
N ARG A 194 -7.38 -4.12 8.66
CA ARG A 194 -7.61 -2.69 8.45
C ARG A 194 -8.99 -2.40 7.85
N ILE A 195 -9.46 -3.22 6.90
CA ILE A 195 -10.78 -3.05 6.27
C ILE A 195 -11.89 -3.23 7.31
N THR A 196 -11.76 -4.16 8.25
CA THR A 196 -12.73 -4.33 9.35
C THR A 196 -12.85 -3.04 10.18
N VAL A 197 -11.72 -2.38 10.49
CA VAL A 197 -11.74 -1.08 11.18
C VAL A 197 -12.34 0.01 10.29
N TYR A 198 -11.92 0.10 9.04
CA TYR A 198 -12.40 1.12 8.10
C TYR A 198 -13.90 0.99 7.83
N ALA A 199 -14.45 -0.23 7.83
CA ALA A 199 -15.88 -0.48 7.67
C ALA A 199 -16.73 0.13 8.79
N THR A 200 -16.18 0.24 10.00
CA THR A 200 -16.86 0.86 11.14
C THR A 200 -16.80 2.39 11.15
N THR A 201 -15.94 2.98 10.32
CA THR A 201 -15.57 4.40 10.38
C THR A 201 -15.57 5.04 9.00
N ILE A 202 -14.45 4.94 8.27
CA ILE A 202 -14.24 5.65 6.99
C ILE A 202 -15.32 5.27 5.97
N PHE A 203 -15.67 3.98 5.84
CA PHE A 203 -16.66 3.53 4.86
C PHE A 203 -18.09 4.03 5.13
N LYS A 204 -18.38 4.48 6.37
CA LYS A 204 -19.70 5.06 6.69
C LYS A 204 -19.89 6.47 6.15
N ILE A 205 -18.81 7.19 5.91
CA ILE A 205 -18.82 8.60 5.45
C ILE A 205 -18.52 8.73 3.96
N ILE A 206 -18.07 7.65 3.30
CA ILE A 206 -17.76 7.68 1.86
C ILE A 206 -19.03 7.53 1.03
N ASP A 207 -19.20 8.44 0.07
CA ASP A 207 -20.13 8.22 -1.03
C ASP A 207 -19.55 7.21 -2.03
N PHE A 208 -19.91 5.95 -1.86
CA PHE A 208 -19.48 4.88 -2.75
C PHE A 208 -19.96 5.06 -4.20
N ASN A 209 -21.08 5.74 -4.44
CA ASN A 209 -21.56 5.99 -5.80
C ASN A 209 -20.61 6.90 -6.56
N GLY A 210 -20.05 7.92 -5.89
CA GLY A 210 -19.07 8.84 -6.49
C GLY A 210 -17.74 8.18 -6.87
N ILE A 211 -17.35 7.09 -6.21
CA ILE A 211 -16.06 6.40 -6.47
C ILE A 211 -16.21 5.02 -7.12
N LYS A 212 -17.43 4.51 -7.27
CA LYS A 212 -17.73 3.15 -7.75
C LYS A 212 -17.02 2.80 -9.06
N THR A 213 -17.08 3.68 -10.04
CA THR A 213 -16.45 3.45 -11.36
C THR A 213 -14.93 3.33 -11.22
N SER A 214 -14.29 4.20 -10.43
CA SER A 214 -12.84 4.16 -10.18
C SER A 214 -12.42 2.88 -9.45
N LEU A 215 -13.22 2.40 -8.50
CA LEU A 215 -13.00 1.14 -7.79
C LEU A 215 -13.09 -0.06 -8.74
N LEU A 216 -14.15 -0.12 -9.55
CA LEU A 216 -14.35 -1.22 -10.51
C LEU A 216 -13.22 -1.27 -11.53
N ILE A 217 -12.84 -0.12 -12.10
CA ILE A 217 -11.69 -0.01 -13.00
C ILE A 217 -10.41 -0.45 -12.26
N GLY A 218 -10.17 0.06 -11.07
CA GLY A 218 -9.00 -0.31 -10.26
C GLY A 218 -8.92 -1.82 -10.02
N ILE A 219 -10.02 -2.46 -9.62
CA ILE A 219 -10.08 -3.92 -9.37
C ILE A 219 -9.84 -4.71 -10.66
N ALA A 220 -10.54 -4.35 -11.75
CA ALA A 220 -10.40 -5.06 -13.02
C ALA A 220 -8.96 -4.99 -13.55
N PHE A 221 -8.37 -3.80 -13.57
CA PHE A 221 -7.00 -3.60 -14.05
C PHE A 221 -5.94 -4.14 -13.09
N ALA A 222 -6.21 -4.20 -11.78
CA ALA A 222 -5.35 -4.90 -10.83
C ALA A 222 -5.32 -6.41 -11.11
N PHE A 223 -6.46 -7.03 -11.39
CA PHE A 223 -6.53 -8.46 -11.75
C PHE A 223 -5.79 -8.75 -13.06
N LEU A 224 -6.03 -7.93 -14.10
CA LEU A 224 -5.32 -8.05 -15.37
C LEU A 224 -3.80 -7.88 -15.17
N GLY A 225 -3.39 -6.85 -14.44
CA GLY A 225 -1.98 -6.60 -14.14
C GLY A 225 -1.32 -7.74 -13.36
N THR A 226 -2.01 -8.28 -12.36
CA THR A 226 -1.54 -9.44 -11.60
C THR A 226 -1.42 -10.68 -12.47
N TYR A 227 -2.39 -10.94 -13.36
CA TYR A 227 -2.36 -12.05 -14.29
C TYR A 227 -1.20 -11.95 -15.30
N PHE A 228 -1.03 -10.79 -15.93
CA PHE A 228 0.10 -10.55 -16.84
C PHE A 228 1.44 -10.51 -16.10
N GLY A 229 1.47 -9.96 -14.89
CA GLY A 229 2.65 -9.96 -14.04
C GLY A 229 3.20 -11.36 -13.81
N LYS A 230 2.32 -12.33 -13.55
CA LYS A 230 2.70 -13.74 -13.40
C LYS A 230 3.37 -14.30 -14.65
N GLN A 231 2.94 -13.89 -15.85
CA GLN A 231 3.44 -14.44 -17.11
C GLN A 231 4.67 -13.72 -17.67
N LEU A 232 4.75 -12.39 -17.51
CA LEU A 232 5.70 -11.55 -18.26
C LEU A 232 6.99 -11.21 -17.49
N LEU A 233 7.01 -11.29 -16.16
CA LEU A 233 8.07 -10.65 -15.38
C LEU A 233 9.25 -11.54 -14.95
N THR A 234 9.69 -12.42 -15.80
CA THR A 234 11.05 -13.03 -15.66
C THR A 234 12.17 -12.06 -16.03
N LYS A 235 11.86 -10.93 -16.67
CA LYS A 235 12.86 -10.02 -17.30
C LYS A 235 12.94 -8.61 -16.71
N THR A 236 12.07 -8.19 -15.77
CA THR A 236 12.05 -6.81 -15.26
C THR A 236 12.96 -6.66 -14.05
N THR A 237 13.81 -5.62 -14.03
CA THR A 237 14.69 -5.35 -12.90
C THR A 237 13.91 -4.69 -11.77
N ILE A 238 13.92 -5.31 -10.59
CA ILE A 238 13.31 -4.77 -9.36
C ILE A 238 13.76 -3.33 -9.08
N LYS A 239 15.03 -3.01 -9.35
CA LYS A 239 15.60 -1.67 -9.15
C LYS A 239 14.93 -0.56 -9.97
N GLY A 240 14.51 -0.85 -11.21
CA GLY A 240 13.79 0.12 -12.03
C GLY A 240 12.43 0.48 -11.44
N ILE A 241 11.71 -0.55 -10.97
CA ILE A 241 10.42 -0.40 -10.31
C ILE A 241 10.56 0.44 -9.04
N GLN A 242 11.52 0.12 -8.20
CA GLN A 242 11.81 0.84 -6.96
C GLN A 242 12.04 2.34 -7.20
N ARG A 243 12.82 2.70 -8.22
CA ARG A 243 13.07 4.10 -8.55
C ARG A 243 11.81 4.85 -8.94
N VAL A 244 10.95 4.26 -9.78
CA VAL A 244 9.69 4.87 -10.20
C VAL A 244 8.75 5.03 -9.01
N VAL A 245 8.56 4.00 -8.21
CA VAL A 245 7.72 4.03 -7.01
C VAL A 245 8.26 5.03 -5.99
N GLY A 246 9.57 5.01 -5.73
CA GLY A 246 10.21 5.93 -4.79
C GLY A 246 10.08 7.39 -5.22
N ALA A 247 10.26 7.68 -6.52
CA ALA A 247 10.05 9.03 -7.05
C ALA A 247 8.60 9.49 -6.90
N LEU A 248 7.63 8.62 -7.20
CA LEU A 248 6.20 8.90 -7.04
C LEU A 248 5.86 9.20 -5.56
N LEU A 249 6.32 8.35 -4.63
CA LEU A 249 6.13 8.54 -3.20
C LEU A 249 6.76 9.85 -2.70
N LEU A 250 7.96 10.21 -3.22
CA LEU A 250 8.65 11.44 -2.83
C LEU A 250 7.86 12.68 -3.25
N VAL A 251 7.40 12.72 -4.50
CA VAL A 251 6.64 13.85 -5.04
C VAL A 251 5.29 13.97 -4.32
N ILE A 252 4.50 12.90 -4.28
CA ILE A 252 3.15 12.96 -3.69
C ILE A 252 3.23 13.15 -2.17
N GLY A 253 4.19 12.51 -1.48
CA GLY A 253 4.42 12.73 -0.06
C GLY A 253 4.80 14.16 0.27
N GLY A 254 5.65 14.80 -0.55
CA GLY A 254 5.98 16.21 -0.43
C GLY A 254 4.77 17.12 -0.62
N LEU A 255 3.94 16.85 -1.63
CA LEU A 255 2.70 17.60 -1.89
C LEU A 255 1.68 17.49 -0.74
N PHE A 256 1.57 16.32 -0.10
CA PHE A 256 0.77 16.14 1.11
C PHE A 256 1.32 16.91 2.30
N CYS A 257 2.62 16.83 2.57
CA CYS A 257 3.26 17.59 3.66
C CYS A 257 3.10 19.10 3.46
N ALA A 258 3.08 19.55 2.20
CA ALA A 258 2.80 20.93 1.86
C ALA A 258 1.31 21.31 1.85
N GLY A 259 0.39 20.36 2.03
CA GLY A 259 -1.06 20.60 1.99
C GLY A 259 -1.63 20.91 0.60
N ILE A 260 -0.85 20.69 -0.46
CA ILE A 260 -1.26 20.95 -1.86
C ILE A 260 -2.24 19.89 -2.37
N LEU A 261 -2.05 18.64 -1.92
CA LEU A 261 -2.97 17.51 -2.15
C LEU A 261 -3.81 17.24 -0.91
#